data_2670efcd550cfed0f1a4da0c3c0c20d7
#
_entry.id   2670efcd550cfed0f1a4da0c3c0c20d7
#
_cell.length_a   1.000
_cell.length_b   1.000
_cell.length_c   1.000
_cell.angle_alpha   90.00
_cell.angle_beta   90.00
_cell.angle_gamma   90.00
#
_symmetry.space_group_name_H-M   'P 1'
#
loop_
_entity.id
_entity.type
_entity.pdbx_description
1 polymer ?
#
loop_
_entity_poly.entity_id
_entity_poly.type
_entity_poly.pdbx_seq_one_letter_code
_entity_poly.pdbx_strand_id
1 'polypeptide(L)'
;MTEMAAADFGQCAISNQPSMHLPYLYSAIGNIGKAARYVRRILREGYNENVFPGDEDNGSMSAWYIFGVLGFYPVCPGSGKYVLGVCNARNITVKLGSGNILNIINETDGSSAFRVSFNGANIKENFIAHDKLMRGGTLRFYTEV
;
A
#
# COMPACT_ATOMS: atom_id res chain seq x y z
N MET A 1 2.05 24.55 9.57
CA MET A 1 1.14 24.78 8.41
C MET A 1 1.88 24.76 7.08
N THR A 2 3.12 25.22 7.01
CA THR A 2 3.94 25.20 5.79
C THR A 2 4.25 23.80 5.27
N GLU A 3 4.50 22.85 6.14
CA GLU A 3 4.74 21.44 5.78
C GLU A 3 3.51 20.74 5.15
N MET A 4 2.31 21.10 5.60
CA MET A 4 1.07 20.52 5.07
C MET A 4 0.74 20.98 3.64
N ALA A 5 1.26 22.12 3.23
CA ALA A 5 1.06 22.69 1.91
C ALA A 5 2.14 22.28 0.90
N ALA A 6 3.29 21.76 1.37
CA ALA A 6 4.46 21.55 0.54
C ALA A 6 4.28 20.50 -0.59
N ALA A 7 3.34 19.57 -0.43
CA ALA A 7 3.07 18.53 -1.41
C ALA A 7 1.72 18.67 -2.13
N ASP A 8 0.98 19.74 -1.91
CA ASP A 8 -0.35 20.05 -2.49
C ASP A 8 -1.41 18.90 -2.34
N PHE A 9 -1.28 18.10 -1.29
CA PHE A 9 -2.23 17.04 -0.96
C PHE A 9 -3.30 17.47 0.05
N GLY A 10 -3.49 18.78 0.22
CA GLY A 10 -4.43 19.36 1.17
C GLY A 10 -4.08 18.98 2.62
N GLN A 11 -5.02 18.40 3.36
CA GLN A 11 -4.80 18.01 4.76
C GLN A 11 -4.09 16.65 4.90
N CYS A 12 -3.81 15.95 3.83
CA CYS A 12 -3.03 14.70 3.84
C CYS A 12 -1.54 15.06 3.77
N ALA A 13 -0.99 15.53 4.89
CA ALA A 13 0.43 15.86 5.01
C ALA A 13 1.26 14.56 5.07
N ILE A 14 1.41 13.88 3.94
CA ILE A 14 2.19 12.63 3.83
C ILE A 14 3.66 12.85 4.21
N SER A 15 4.13 14.08 4.20
CA SER A 15 5.44 14.49 4.70
C SER A 15 5.63 14.31 6.20
N ASN A 16 4.58 13.96 6.94
CA ASN A 16 4.65 13.79 8.39
C ASN A 16 4.05 12.43 8.80
N GLN A 17 4.76 11.67 9.62
CA GLN A 17 4.40 10.32 10.06
C GLN A 17 2.98 10.18 10.60
N PRO A 18 2.44 11.11 11.41
CA PRO A 18 1.04 11.03 11.85
C PRO A 18 0.02 10.96 10.73
N SER A 19 0.36 11.40 9.52
CA SER A 19 -0.55 11.42 8.36
C SER A 19 -0.37 10.24 7.41
N MET A 20 0.71 9.48 7.52
CA MET A 20 1.05 8.40 6.58
C MET A 20 -0.02 7.31 6.47
N HIS A 21 -0.78 7.07 7.52
CA HIS A 21 -1.86 6.07 7.53
C HIS A 21 -3.16 6.58 6.89
N LEU A 22 -3.38 7.91 6.75
CA LEU A 22 -4.66 8.48 6.34
C LEU A 22 -5.20 7.95 5.01
N PRO A 23 -4.42 7.80 3.92
CA PRO A 23 -4.92 7.26 2.67
C PRO A 23 -5.46 5.84 2.81
N TYR A 24 -4.90 5.06 3.73
CA TYR A 24 -5.27 3.67 3.95
C TYR A 24 -6.48 3.47 4.86
N LEU A 25 -6.94 4.52 5.57
CA LEU A 25 -8.16 4.45 6.37
C LEU A 25 -9.39 4.16 5.51
N TYR A 26 -9.41 4.61 4.25
CA TYR A 26 -10.48 4.23 3.32
C TYR A 26 -10.56 2.71 3.11
N SER A 27 -9.43 2.04 3.03
CA SER A 27 -9.40 0.58 2.94
C SER A 27 -9.89 -0.07 4.23
N ALA A 28 -9.47 0.46 5.39
CA ALA A 28 -9.88 -0.05 6.70
C ALA A 28 -11.41 -0.06 6.89
N ILE A 29 -12.11 0.92 6.28
CA ILE A 29 -13.59 1.00 6.29
C ILE A 29 -14.26 0.38 5.07
N GLY A 30 -13.55 -0.44 4.27
CA GLY A 30 -14.13 -1.18 3.16
C GLY A 30 -14.04 -0.51 1.79
N ASN A 31 -13.45 0.68 1.66
CA ASN A 31 -13.33 1.38 0.40
C ASN A 31 -11.91 1.29 -0.18
N ILE A 32 -11.49 0.07 -0.52
CA ILE A 32 -10.16 -0.23 -1.07
C ILE A 32 -9.87 0.60 -2.35
N GLY A 33 -10.86 0.75 -3.22
CA GLY A 33 -10.70 1.50 -4.47
C GLY A 33 -10.36 2.97 -4.24
N LYS A 34 -10.96 3.60 -3.24
CA LYS A 34 -10.66 4.98 -2.86
C LYS A 34 -9.26 5.09 -2.25
N ALA A 35 -8.87 4.17 -1.38
CA ALA A 35 -7.52 4.08 -0.85
C ALA A 35 -6.49 3.96 -1.98
N ALA A 36 -6.70 3.02 -2.91
CA ALA A 36 -5.85 2.78 -4.06
C ALA A 36 -5.64 4.04 -4.91
N ARG A 37 -6.73 4.78 -5.17
CA ARG A 37 -6.66 6.04 -5.94
C ARG A 37 -5.78 7.09 -5.26
N TYR A 38 -5.93 7.30 -3.94
CA TYR A 38 -5.14 8.27 -3.21
C TYR A 38 -3.67 7.84 -3.09
N VAL A 39 -3.41 6.58 -2.78
CA VAL A 39 -2.04 6.04 -2.71
C VAL A 39 -1.33 6.19 -4.05
N ARG A 40 -1.98 5.82 -5.16
CA ARG A 40 -1.42 5.99 -6.52
C ARG A 40 -1.12 7.46 -6.83
N ARG A 41 -2.01 8.38 -6.45
CA ARG A 41 -1.79 9.81 -6.62
C ARG A 41 -0.54 10.27 -5.86
N ILE A 42 -0.43 9.91 -4.59
CA ILE A 42 0.73 10.28 -3.76
C ILE A 42 2.03 9.69 -4.31
N LEU A 43 2.03 8.41 -4.71
CA LEU A 43 3.21 7.78 -5.31
C LEU A 43 3.67 8.49 -6.58
N ARG A 44 2.73 8.94 -7.42
CA ARG A 44 3.03 9.59 -8.70
C ARG A 44 3.44 11.05 -8.56
N GLU A 45 2.77 11.79 -7.66
CA GLU A 45 2.89 13.26 -7.56
C GLU A 45 3.81 13.69 -6.42
N GLY A 46 3.94 12.88 -5.35
CA GLY A 46 4.75 13.19 -4.19
C GLY A 46 6.18 12.65 -4.23
N TYR A 47 6.41 11.56 -4.95
CA TYR A 47 7.72 10.94 -5.04
C TYR A 47 8.32 11.10 -6.43
N ASN A 48 9.62 11.34 -6.50
CA ASN A 48 10.39 11.29 -7.75
C ASN A 48 11.81 10.79 -7.46
N GLU A 49 12.64 10.67 -8.51
CA GLU A 49 13.99 10.10 -8.40
C GLU A 49 14.93 10.88 -7.46
N ASN A 50 14.63 12.14 -7.16
CA ASN A 50 15.52 13.02 -6.41
C ASN A 50 14.96 13.50 -5.08
N VAL A 51 13.65 13.37 -4.85
CA VAL A 51 12.97 13.97 -3.68
C VAL A 51 11.90 13.08 -3.12
N PHE A 52 11.79 13.10 -1.79
CA PHE A 52 10.63 12.64 -1.04
C PHE A 52 9.63 13.80 -0.87
N PRO A 53 8.34 13.51 -0.60
CA PRO A 53 7.34 14.54 -0.33
C PRO A 53 7.53 15.27 1.03
N GLY A 54 8.63 15.06 1.71
CA GLY A 54 9.02 15.62 2.99
C GLY A 54 10.35 15.08 3.45
N ASP A 55 10.68 15.23 4.73
CA ASP A 55 11.88 14.64 5.31
C ASP A 55 11.79 13.11 5.31
N GLU A 56 12.90 12.44 5.03
CA GLU A 56 12.94 10.98 4.89
C GLU A 56 12.63 10.25 6.21
N ASP A 57 12.99 10.86 7.34
CA ASP A 57 12.65 10.43 8.70
C ASP A 57 13.03 8.97 9.02
N ASN A 58 14.32 8.68 8.91
CA ASN A 58 14.90 7.39 9.28
C ASN A 58 14.26 6.17 8.57
N GLY A 59 13.95 6.30 7.30
CA GLY A 59 13.37 5.23 6.49
C GLY A 59 11.85 5.26 6.38
N SER A 60 11.17 6.20 7.05
CA SER A 60 9.71 6.25 7.05
C SER A 60 9.13 6.51 5.67
N MET A 61 9.69 7.46 4.92
CA MET A 61 9.22 7.80 3.58
C MET A 61 9.53 6.71 2.56
N SER A 62 10.74 6.12 2.64
CA SER A 62 11.12 4.98 1.82
C SER A 62 10.23 3.76 2.08
N ALA A 63 9.96 3.46 3.35
CA ALA A 63 9.07 2.38 3.74
C ALA A 63 7.63 2.61 3.24
N TRP A 64 7.12 3.83 3.36
CA TRP A 64 5.79 4.18 2.85
C TRP A 64 5.68 3.97 1.34
N TYR A 65 6.70 4.42 0.59
CA TYR A 65 6.77 4.20 -0.85
C TYR A 65 6.74 2.71 -1.20
N ILE A 66 7.59 1.91 -0.54
CA ILE A 66 7.66 0.46 -0.75
C ILE A 66 6.30 -0.20 -0.46
N PHE A 67 5.67 0.07 0.68
CA PHE A 67 4.36 -0.46 1.00
C PHE A 67 3.28 -0.03 0.01
N GLY A 68 3.33 1.23 -0.44
CA GLY A 68 2.43 1.75 -1.47
C GLY A 68 2.58 1.01 -2.80
N VAL A 69 3.82 0.68 -3.19
CA VAL A 69 4.09 -0.11 -4.39
C VAL A 69 3.64 -1.56 -4.21
N LEU A 70 3.88 -2.17 -3.05
CA LEU A 70 3.45 -3.54 -2.74
C LEU A 70 1.92 -3.69 -2.67
N GLY A 71 1.19 -2.62 -2.33
CA GLY A 71 -0.26 -2.62 -2.30
C GLY A 71 -0.88 -3.03 -0.96
N PHE A 72 -0.19 -2.87 0.14
CA PHE A 72 -0.71 -3.05 1.50
C PHE A 72 0.07 -2.18 2.49
N TYR A 73 -0.53 -1.90 3.67
CA TYR A 73 0.08 -1.00 4.65
C TYR A 73 -0.26 -1.39 6.10
N PRO A 74 0.69 -1.30 7.05
CA PRO A 74 0.44 -1.55 8.47
C PRO A 74 -0.15 -0.31 9.16
N VAL A 75 -1.46 -0.05 8.98
CA VAL A 75 -2.15 1.11 9.63
C VAL A 75 -2.00 1.09 11.14
N CYS A 76 -2.00 -0.10 11.73
CA CYS A 76 -1.76 -0.32 13.16
C CYS A 76 -0.71 -1.42 13.31
N PRO A 77 0.59 -1.07 13.39
CA PRO A 77 1.68 -2.06 13.41
C PRO A 77 1.53 -3.14 14.48
N GLY A 78 1.05 -2.77 15.69
CA GLY A 78 0.84 -3.70 16.79
C GLY A 78 -0.28 -4.73 16.56
N SER A 79 -1.11 -4.56 15.53
CA SER A 79 -2.19 -5.50 15.21
C SER A 79 -1.73 -6.76 14.48
N GLY A 80 -0.52 -6.77 13.93
CA GLY A 80 -0.04 -7.84 13.07
C GLY A 80 -0.82 -7.99 11.76
N LYS A 81 -1.47 -6.91 11.27
CA LYS A 81 -2.28 -6.90 10.06
C LYS A 81 -1.88 -5.78 9.13
N TYR A 82 -2.03 -6.03 7.83
CA TYR A 82 -1.89 -5.02 6.79
C TYR A 82 -3.25 -4.79 6.13
N VAL A 83 -3.66 -3.53 6.04
CA VAL A 83 -4.81 -3.18 5.18
C VAL A 83 -4.39 -3.27 3.72
N LEU A 84 -5.32 -3.70 2.87
CA LEU A 84 -5.07 -3.90 1.45
C LEU A 84 -5.30 -2.59 0.70
N GLY A 85 -4.43 -2.29 -0.23
CA GLY A 85 -4.57 -1.28 -1.26
C GLY A 85 -4.59 -1.94 -2.64
N VAL A 86 -3.79 -1.43 -3.56
CA VAL A 86 -3.52 -2.07 -4.85
C VAL A 86 -2.04 -1.97 -5.17
N CYS A 87 -1.46 -3.06 -5.63
CA CYS A 87 -0.08 -3.09 -6.11
C CYS A 87 0.10 -2.13 -7.29
N ASN A 88 1.16 -1.33 -7.27
CA ASN A 88 1.45 -0.34 -8.31
C ASN A 88 2.49 -0.82 -9.33
N ALA A 89 2.88 -2.09 -9.28
CA ALA A 89 3.68 -2.75 -10.29
C ALA A 89 2.95 -4.01 -10.80
N ARG A 90 3.26 -4.43 -12.02
CA ARG A 90 2.58 -5.60 -12.61
C ARG A 90 2.94 -6.90 -11.89
N ASN A 91 4.21 -7.08 -11.56
CA ASN A 91 4.71 -8.25 -10.84
C ASN A 91 5.83 -7.81 -9.90
N ILE A 92 5.79 -8.30 -8.67
CA ILE A 92 6.83 -8.10 -7.66
C ILE A 92 7.15 -9.44 -7.02
N THR A 93 8.43 -9.72 -6.84
CA THR A 93 8.90 -10.86 -6.04
C THR A 93 9.67 -10.35 -4.83
N VAL A 94 9.20 -10.70 -3.64
CA VAL A 94 9.83 -10.35 -2.37
C VAL A 94 10.45 -11.61 -1.77
N LYS A 95 11.76 -11.57 -1.54
CA LYS A 95 12.45 -12.58 -0.72
C LYS A 95 12.30 -12.20 0.74
N LEU A 96 11.61 -13.02 1.50
CA LEU A 96 11.34 -12.78 2.92
C LEU A 96 12.54 -13.23 3.77
N GLY A 97 12.70 -12.62 4.96
CA GLY A 97 13.77 -12.99 5.89
C GLY A 97 13.75 -14.45 6.35
N SER A 98 12.58 -15.10 6.26
CA SER A 98 12.42 -16.54 6.50
C SER A 98 12.96 -17.44 5.37
N GLY A 99 13.40 -16.87 4.24
CA GLY A 99 13.75 -17.59 3.02
C GLY A 99 12.57 -17.87 2.10
N ASN A 100 11.34 -17.64 2.53
CA ASN A 100 10.14 -17.81 1.72
C ASN A 100 10.05 -16.70 0.65
N ILE A 101 9.26 -16.94 -0.40
CA ILE A 101 9.03 -16.00 -1.48
C ILE A 101 7.57 -15.56 -1.46
N LEU A 102 7.34 -14.25 -1.48
CA LEU A 102 6.04 -13.64 -1.71
C LEU A 102 6.02 -13.05 -3.13
N ASN A 103 5.15 -13.58 -3.98
CA ASN A 103 4.86 -13.00 -5.29
C ASN A 103 3.62 -12.11 -5.19
N ILE A 104 3.69 -10.92 -5.78
CA ILE A 104 2.57 -9.98 -5.86
C ILE A 104 2.29 -9.73 -7.32
N ILE A 105 1.05 -9.98 -7.75
CA ILE A 105 0.62 -9.89 -9.14
C ILE A 105 -0.53 -8.90 -9.22
N ASN A 106 -0.40 -7.92 -10.12
CA ASN A 106 -1.45 -6.94 -10.38
C ASN A 106 -1.99 -7.12 -11.81
N GLU A 107 -3.21 -7.61 -11.91
CA GLU A 107 -3.98 -7.80 -13.13
C GLU A 107 -5.20 -6.85 -13.18
N THR A 108 -5.18 -5.79 -12.39
CA THR A 108 -6.20 -4.77 -12.47
C THR A 108 -5.99 -3.91 -13.74
N ASP A 109 -7.08 -3.50 -14.36
CA ASP A 109 -7.11 -2.61 -15.52
C ASP A 109 -6.94 -1.12 -15.17
N GLY A 110 -6.58 -0.84 -13.90
CA GLY A 110 -6.55 0.52 -13.36
C GLY A 110 -7.87 0.96 -12.72
N SER A 111 -8.92 0.14 -12.81
CA SER A 111 -10.19 0.34 -12.11
C SER A 111 -10.01 0.47 -10.61
N SER A 112 -10.93 1.17 -9.97
CA SER A 112 -11.07 1.20 -8.50
C SER A 112 -11.90 0.01 -7.96
N ALA A 113 -12.55 -0.76 -8.85
CA ALA A 113 -13.28 -1.98 -8.52
C ALA A 113 -12.40 -3.19 -8.83
N PHE A 114 -11.83 -3.79 -7.80
CA PHE A 114 -10.97 -4.96 -7.93
C PHE A 114 -11.13 -5.88 -6.72
N ARG A 115 -10.67 -7.11 -6.90
CA ARG A 115 -10.62 -8.15 -5.87
C ARG A 115 -9.19 -8.48 -5.50
N VAL A 116 -9.02 -9.06 -4.32
CA VAL A 116 -7.73 -9.54 -3.86
C VAL A 116 -7.85 -11.00 -3.46
N SER A 117 -6.89 -11.82 -3.88
CA SER A 117 -6.77 -13.20 -3.45
C SER A 117 -5.37 -13.51 -2.92
N PHE A 118 -5.27 -14.48 -2.05
CA PHE A 118 -4.00 -15.02 -1.56
C PHE A 118 -3.98 -16.54 -1.74
N ASN A 119 -2.99 -17.04 -2.50
CA ASN A 119 -2.89 -18.46 -2.87
C ASN A 119 -4.18 -19.00 -3.49
N GLY A 120 -4.83 -18.22 -4.36
CA GLY A 120 -6.08 -18.58 -5.04
C GLY A 120 -7.36 -18.38 -4.21
N ALA A 121 -7.26 -18.16 -2.91
CA ALA A 121 -8.43 -17.91 -2.07
C ALA A 121 -8.73 -16.40 -1.98
N ASN A 122 -9.97 -16.00 -2.29
CA ASN A 122 -10.39 -14.61 -2.19
C ASN A 122 -10.32 -14.10 -0.75
N ILE A 123 -9.76 -12.92 -0.57
CA ILE A 123 -9.76 -12.22 0.70
C ILE A 123 -11.05 -11.41 0.77
N LYS A 124 -11.91 -11.76 1.73
CA LYS A 124 -13.18 -11.06 1.96
C LYS A 124 -13.02 -9.82 2.83
N GLU A 125 -12.05 -9.88 3.71
CA GLU A 125 -11.67 -8.78 4.60
C GLU A 125 -10.79 -7.77 3.85
N ASN A 126 -10.75 -6.54 4.37
CA ASN A 126 -9.90 -5.49 3.79
C ASN A 126 -8.44 -5.54 4.31
N PHE A 127 -8.02 -6.64 4.88
CA PHE A 127 -6.69 -6.82 5.46
C PHE A 127 -6.16 -8.26 5.29
N ILE A 128 -4.85 -8.41 5.41
CA ILE A 128 -4.16 -9.69 5.46
C ILE A 128 -3.25 -9.74 6.70
N ALA A 129 -3.19 -10.89 7.37
CA ALA A 129 -2.33 -11.09 8.53
C ALA A 129 -0.85 -11.15 8.13
N HIS A 130 0.02 -10.56 8.96
CA HIS A 130 1.47 -10.61 8.80
C HIS A 130 1.99 -12.04 8.67
N ASP A 131 1.61 -12.92 9.61
CA ASP A 131 2.05 -14.31 9.63
C ASP A 131 1.65 -15.07 8.35
N LYS A 132 0.51 -14.71 7.77
CA LYS A 132 0.06 -15.30 6.51
C LYS A 132 0.98 -14.90 5.35
N LEU A 133 1.35 -13.62 5.25
CA LEU A 133 2.30 -13.12 4.25
C LEU A 133 3.69 -13.73 4.44
N MET A 134 4.16 -13.83 5.68
CA MET A 134 5.51 -14.35 6.00
C MET A 134 5.71 -15.82 5.65
N ARG A 135 4.65 -16.58 5.46
CA ARG A 135 4.72 -17.96 4.93
C ARG A 135 5.05 -18.01 3.43
N GLY A 136 5.02 -16.86 2.76
CA GLY A 136 5.17 -16.78 1.31
C GLY A 136 3.92 -17.21 0.55
N GLY A 137 3.97 -17.07 -0.75
CA GLY A 137 2.85 -17.41 -1.64
C GLY A 137 2.57 -16.32 -2.66
N THR A 138 1.34 -16.27 -3.18
CA THR A 138 0.95 -15.32 -4.22
C THR A 138 -0.21 -14.45 -3.76
N LEU A 139 0.03 -13.15 -3.66
CA LEU A 139 -0.98 -12.10 -3.47
C LEU A 139 -1.36 -11.56 -4.86
N ARG A 140 -2.63 -11.63 -5.24
CA ARG A 140 -3.11 -11.22 -6.56
C ARG A 140 -4.19 -10.17 -6.43
N PHE A 141 -4.04 -9.09 -7.18
CA PHE A 141 -5.04 -8.04 -7.39
C PHE A 141 -5.59 -8.18 -8.80
N TYR A 142 -6.92 -8.25 -8.97
CA TYR A 142 -7.53 -8.50 -10.28
C TYR A 142 -8.92 -7.86 -10.37
N THR A 143 -9.32 -7.49 -11.58
CA THR A 143 -10.68 -7.04 -11.89
C THR A 143 -11.52 -8.26 -12.25
N GLU A 144 -12.74 -8.37 -11.72
CA GLU A 144 -13.70 -9.37 -12.21
C GLU A 144 -14.18 -8.95 -13.60
N VAL A 145 -14.11 -9.87 -14.54
CA VAL A 145 -14.66 -9.73 -15.88
C VAL A 145 -16.16 -9.98 -15.86
#